data_b2e55d63fc65cb65fccfc7303af353ab
#
_entry.id   b2e55d63fc65cb65fccfc7303af353ab
#
_cell.length_a   1.000
_cell.length_b   1.000
_cell.length_c   1.000
_cell.angle_alpha   90.00
_cell.angle_beta   90.00
_cell.angle_gamma   90.00
#
_symmetry.space_group_name_H-M   'P 1'
#
loop_
_entity.id
_entity.type
_entity.pdbx_description
1 polymer ?
#
loop_
_entity_poly.entity_id
_entity_poly.type
_entity_poly.pdbx_seq_one_letter_code
_entity_poly.pdbx_strand_id
1 'polypeptide(L)'
;PDAFMLGIVSRLTDQKGLDLVDCVLDQICAEDVQLVVLGTGEGKYQDMFTYYSRKYPERVSANIFYSEALSHRIYASCDAFLMPSLFEPCGLSQLMSLRYGTLPIVRETGGLRDTVTPYNEVDGTGTGFSFANYDPYELLNAINYAKEVYYNNKEAWYYIQLSLIHISEPTRP
;
A
#
# COMPACT_ATOMS: atom_id res chain seq x y z
N PRO A 1 -19.33 0.71 -6.34
CA PRO A 1 -19.37 0.51 -4.93
C PRO A 1 -17.96 0.56 -4.41
N ASP A 2 -17.83 1.13 -3.26
CA ASP A 2 -16.68 1.78 -2.69
C ASP A 2 -15.79 0.83 -1.86
N ALA A 3 -15.33 -0.27 -2.47
CA ALA A 3 -14.38 -1.15 -1.80
C ALA A 3 -13.02 -0.46 -1.64
N PHE A 4 -12.40 -0.62 -0.48
CA PHE A 4 -11.05 -0.14 -0.22
C PHE A 4 -10.06 -0.83 -1.16
N MET A 5 -9.42 -0.06 -2.02
CA MET A 5 -8.49 -0.58 -3.01
C MET A 5 -7.05 -0.41 -2.56
N LEU A 6 -6.36 -1.54 -2.43
CA LEU A 6 -4.99 -1.65 -1.97
C LEU A 6 -4.09 -2.07 -3.14
N GLY A 7 -2.98 -1.37 -3.34
CA GLY A 7 -2.06 -1.63 -4.44
C GLY A 7 -0.67 -2.08 -3.97
N ILE A 8 -0.08 -2.98 -4.72
CA ILE A 8 1.34 -3.37 -4.62
C ILE A 8 1.95 -3.25 -6.01
N VAL A 9 2.97 -2.42 -6.14
CA VAL A 9 3.78 -2.30 -7.36
C VAL A 9 5.25 -2.43 -6.96
N SER A 10 5.87 -3.55 -7.27
CA SER A 10 7.26 -3.78 -6.87
C SER A 10 7.87 -4.96 -7.62
N ARG A 11 9.17 -5.14 -7.47
CA ARG A 11 9.79 -6.44 -7.70
C ARG A 11 9.31 -7.40 -6.63
N LEU A 12 9.01 -8.64 -7.02
CA LEU A 12 8.48 -9.67 -6.13
C LEU A 12 9.63 -10.45 -5.50
N THR A 13 10.23 -9.88 -4.47
CA THR A 13 11.40 -10.41 -3.79
C THR A 13 11.20 -10.47 -2.27
N ASP A 14 12.05 -11.22 -1.57
CA ASP A 14 12.03 -11.32 -0.10
C ASP A 14 12.17 -9.96 0.59
N GLN A 15 12.92 -9.03 0.00
CA GLN A 15 13.11 -7.69 0.56
C GLN A 15 11.83 -6.87 0.64
N LYS A 16 10.81 -7.20 -0.14
CA LYS A 16 9.57 -6.44 -0.23
C LYS A 16 8.50 -6.84 0.79
N GLY A 17 8.81 -7.78 1.69
CA GLY A 17 7.91 -8.19 2.75
C GLY A 17 6.71 -9.00 2.31
N LEU A 18 6.79 -9.64 1.15
CA LEU A 18 5.67 -10.38 0.56
C LEU A 18 5.35 -11.68 1.30
N ASP A 19 6.29 -12.22 2.05
CA ASP A 19 6.07 -13.34 2.97
C ASP A 19 5.12 -12.94 4.12
N LEU A 20 5.21 -11.71 4.62
CA LEU A 20 4.24 -11.19 5.59
C LEU A 20 2.84 -11.12 4.98
N VAL A 21 2.75 -10.64 3.74
CA VAL A 21 1.47 -10.57 3.01
C VAL A 21 0.87 -11.96 2.85
N ASP A 22 1.67 -12.96 2.49
CA ASP A 22 1.21 -14.34 2.33
C ASP A 22 0.57 -14.89 3.62
N CYS A 23 1.19 -14.62 4.76
CA CYS A 23 0.68 -15.08 6.06
C CYS A 23 -0.74 -14.58 6.38
N VAL A 24 -1.11 -13.40 5.91
CA VAL A 24 -2.37 -12.72 6.29
C VAL A 24 -3.25 -12.36 5.10
N LEU A 25 -2.96 -12.87 3.91
CA LEU A 25 -3.66 -12.46 2.70
C LEU A 25 -5.13 -12.86 2.71
N ASP A 26 -5.49 -14.01 3.27
CA ASP A 26 -6.89 -14.39 3.47
C ASP A 26 -7.64 -13.37 4.34
N GLN A 27 -7.00 -12.83 5.37
CA GLN A 27 -7.58 -11.81 6.23
C GLN A 27 -7.61 -10.43 5.55
N ILE A 28 -6.58 -10.10 4.77
CA ILE A 28 -6.54 -8.86 3.97
C ILE A 28 -7.68 -8.84 2.95
N CYS A 29 -7.90 -9.96 2.27
CA CYS A 29 -8.94 -10.12 1.25
C CYS A 29 -10.33 -10.40 1.85
N ALA A 30 -10.58 -9.93 3.07
CA ALA A 30 -11.92 -9.90 3.63
C ALA A 30 -12.86 -9.05 2.74
N GLU A 31 -14.13 -9.12 3.00
CA GLU A 31 -15.26 -8.75 2.12
C GLU A 31 -15.20 -7.37 1.45
N ASP A 32 -14.45 -6.43 2.00
CA ASP A 32 -14.49 -5.01 1.64
C ASP A 32 -13.15 -4.49 1.08
N VAL A 33 -12.24 -5.37 0.68
CA VAL A 33 -10.93 -5.01 0.12
C VAL A 33 -10.76 -5.57 -1.28
N GLN A 34 -10.19 -4.74 -2.17
CA GLN A 34 -9.66 -5.16 -3.46
C GLN A 34 -8.15 -4.95 -3.47
N LEU A 35 -7.41 -5.97 -3.87
CA LEU A 35 -5.95 -5.94 -3.97
C LEU A 35 -5.52 -6.04 -5.43
N VAL A 36 -4.69 -5.09 -5.87
CA VAL A 36 -4.08 -5.07 -7.20
C VAL A 36 -2.58 -5.21 -7.06
N VAL A 37 -2.01 -6.20 -7.71
CA VAL A 37 -0.56 -6.47 -7.69
C VAL A 37 -0.01 -6.33 -9.09
N LEU A 38 1.09 -5.60 -9.23
CA LEU A 38 1.88 -5.49 -10.46
C LEU A 38 3.36 -5.72 -10.13
N GLY A 39 3.96 -6.68 -10.79
CA GLY A 39 5.38 -6.93 -10.65
C GLY A 39 5.82 -8.31 -11.12
N THR A 40 7.12 -8.49 -11.16
CA THR A 40 7.78 -9.77 -11.45
C THR A 40 8.92 -10.01 -10.46
N GLY A 41 9.35 -11.25 -10.32
CA GLY A 41 10.47 -11.60 -9.46
C GLY A 41 10.54 -13.09 -9.18
N GLU A 42 10.66 -13.46 -7.92
CA GLU A 42 10.79 -14.84 -7.51
C GLU A 42 9.51 -15.64 -7.77
N GLY A 43 9.68 -16.84 -8.30
CA GLY A 43 8.57 -17.73 -8.69
C GLY A 43 7.59 -18.00 -7.56
N LYS A 44 8.07 -18.16 -6.34
CA LYS A 44 7.22 -18.39 -5.15
C LYS A 44 6.20 -17.26 -4.93
N TYR A 45 6.57 -16.01 -5.15
CA TYR A 45 5.66 -14.87 -4.99
C TYR A 45 4.75 -14.68 -6.21
N GLN A 46 5.25 -14.94 -7.41
CA GLN A 46 4.43 -14.95 -8.61
C GLN A 46 3.31 -16.01 -8.49
N ASP A 47 3.66 -17.21 -8.05
CA ASP A 47 2.72 -18.30 -7.83
C ASP A 47 1.72 -17.99 -6.70
N MET A 48 2.19 -17.40 -5.62
CA MET A 48 1.35 -16.96 -4.49
C MET A 48 0.25 -16.00 -4.95
N PHE A 49 0.60 -14.91 -5.62
CA PHE A 49 -0.40 -13.95 -6.08
C PHE A 49 -1.32 -14.51 -7.15
N THR A 50 -0.80 -15.35 -8.03
CA THR A 50 -1.63 -16.06 -9.01
C THR A 50 -2.63 -16.99 -8.33
N TYR A 51 -2.21 -17.73 -7.31
CA TYR A 51 -3.09 -18.56 -6.48
C TYR A 51 -4.21 -17.75 -5.85
N TYR A 52 -3.89 -16.63 -5.18
CA TYR A 52 -4.89 -15.80 -4.53
C TYR A 52 -5.82 -15.09 -5.53
N SER A 53 -5.36 -14.75 -6.73
CA SER A 53 -6.21 -14.20 -7.78
C SER A 53 -7.26 -15.21 -8.28
N ARG A 54 -6.94 -16.50 -8.23
CA ARG A 54 -7.89 -17.57 -8.55
C ARG A 54 -8.83 -17.88 -7.39
N LYS A 55 -8.33 -17.79 -6.16
CA LYS A 55 -9.13 -17.99 -4.95
C LYS A 55 -10.16 -16.87 -4.74
N TYR A 56 -9.75 -15.64 -5.01
CA TYR A 56 -10.57 -14.44 -4.84
C TYR A 56 -10.62 -13.62 -6.14
N PRO A 57 -11.27 -14.11 -7.21
CA PRO A 57 -11.20 -13.50 -8.53
C PRO A 57 -11.82 -12.08 -8.59
N GLU A 58 -12.74 -11.77 -7.69
CA GLU A 58 -13.37 -10.46 -7.59
C GLU A 58 -12.62 -9.48 -6.67
N ARG A 59 -11.61 -9.96 -5.94
CA ARG A 59 -10.90 -9.16 -4.91
C ARG A 59 -9.41 -9.03 -5.17
N VAL A 60 -8.80 -9.97 -5.87
CA VAL A 60 -7.35 -9.98 -6.14
C VAL A 60 -7.09 -9.99 -7.63
N SER A 61 -6.36 -9.00 -8.11
CA SER A 61 -5.84 -8.93 -9.48
C SER A 61 -4.33 -9.05 -9.45
N ALA A 62 -3.81 -10.15 -9.99
CA ALA A 62 -2.37 -10.40 -10.09
C ALA A 62 -1.88 -10.14 -11.52
N ASN A 63 -1.06 -9.11 -11.68
CA ASN A 63 -0.48 -8.70 -12.95
C ASN A 63 1.01 -8.98 -12.90
N ILE A 64 1.42 -10.17 -13.38
CA ILE A 64 2.79 -10.70 -13.29
C ILE A 64 3.56 -10.30 -14.54
N PHE A 65 3.81 -9.00 -14.67
CA PHE A 65 4.62 -8.41 -15.73
C PHE A 65 5.06 -7.00 -15.32
N TYR A 66 5.90 -6.38 -16.12
CA TYR A 66 6.29 -4.99 -15.96
C TYR A 66 5.48 -4.10 -16.93
N SER A 67 4.92 -3.02 -16.41
CA SER A 67 4.29 -1.98 -17.21
C SER A 67 4.31 -0.65 -16.45
N GLU A 68 5.04 0.30 -16.95
CA GLU A 68 5.07 1.66 -16.39
C GLU A 68 3.69 2.33 -16.48
N ALA A 69 3.01 2.19 -17.62
CA ALA A 69 1.68 2.75 -17.82
C ALA A 69 0.67 2.19 -16.82
N LEU A 70 0.67 0.88 -16.57
CA LEU A 70 -0.20 0.26 -15.59
C LEU A 70 0.15 0.65 -14.16
N SER A 71 1.44 0.82 -13.85
CA SER A 71 1.87 1.26 -12.51
C SER A 71 1.29 2.63 -12.16
N HIS A 72 1.31 3.58 -13.08
CA HIS A 72 0.71 4.90 -12.88
C HIS A 72 -0.80 4.83 -12.66
N ARG A 73 -1.50 3.94 -13.39
CA ARG A 73 -2.94 3.72 -13.21
C ARG A 73 -3.25 3.12 -11.84
N ILE A 74 -2.42 2.22 -11.36
CA ILE A 74 -2.57 1.62 -10.02
C ILE A 74 -2.37 2.68 -8.94
N TYR A 75 -1.33 3.49 -9.02
CA TYR A 75 -1.14 4.60 -8.09
C TYR A 75 -2.32 5.56 -8.08
N ALA A 76 -2.86 5.90 -9.25
CA ALA A 76 -3.97 6.83 -9.37
C ALA A 76 -5.32 6.26 -8.89
N SER A 77 -5.50 4.94 -8.96
CA SER A 77 -6.78 4.27 -8.70
C SER A 77 -6.91 3.73 -7.29
N CYS A 78 -5.80 3.39 -6.63
CA CYS A 78 -5.83 2.82 -5.29
C CYS A 78 -6.07 3.86 -4.21
N ASP A 79 -6.73 3.46 -3.13
CA ASP A 79 -6.89 4.26 -1.93
C ASP A 79 -5.62 4.23 -1.08
N ALA A 80 -5.00 3.08 -0.97
CA ALA A 80 -3.74 2.88 -0.26
C ALA A 80 -2.75 2.03 -1.07
N PHE A 81 -1.48 2.22 -0.77
CA PHE A 81 -0.37 1.54 -1.39
C PHE A 81 0.47 0.82 -0.35
N LEU A 82 0.67 -0.49 -0.53
CA LEU A 82 1.29 -1.34 0.48
C LEU A 82 2.78 -1.57 0.21
N MET A 83 3.62 -1.24 1.19
CA MET A 83 5.06 -1.47 1.16
C MET A 83 5.56 -2.04 2.50
N PRO A 84 5.35 -3.34 2.78
CA PRO A 84 5.74 -3.97 4.04
C PRO A 84 7.21 -4.40 4.07
N SER A 85 8.09 -3.64 3.44
CA SER A 85 9.47 -4.02 3.15
C SER A 85 10.28 -4.41 4.38
N LEU A 86 11.07 -5.46 4.25
CA LEU A 86 12.10 -5.83 5.22
C LEU A 86 13.21 -4.78 5.23
N PHE A 87 13.60 -4.33 4.05
CA PHE A 87 14.61 -3.31 3.85
C PHE A 87 14.27 -2.46 2.61
N GLU A 88 14.32 -1.14 2.78
CA GLU A 88 14.05 -0.18 1.70
C GLU A 88 14.92 1.05 1.88
N PRO A 89 16.11 1.13 1.22
CA PRO A 89 17.05 2.21 1.46
C PRO A 89 16.54 3.59 1.01
N CYS A 90 15.83 3.66 -0.11
CA CYS A 90 15.32 4.92 -0.67
C CYS A 90 13.81 4.96 -0.80
N GLY A 91 13.21 3.90 -1.34
CA GLY A 91 11.77 3.77 -1.55
C GLY A 91 11.21 4.78 -2.53
N LEU A 92 11.32 4.53 -3.84
CA LEU A 92 10.76 5.42 -4.86
C LEU A 92 9.24 5.25 -4.99
N SER A 93 8.73 4.06 -4.74
CA SER A 93 7.30 3.75 -4.92
C SER A 93 6.40 4.51 -3.95
N GLN A 94 6.82 4.72 -2.68
CA GLN A 94 6.03 5.53 -1.76
C GLN A 94 5.98 7.00 -2.17
N LEU A 95 7.06 7.53 -2.77
CA LEU A 95 7.06 8.89 -3.29
C LEU A 95 6.09 9.05 -4.46
N MET A 96 6.00 8.05 -5.33
CA MET A 96 5.00 8.01 -6.40
C MET A 96 3.59 7.93 -5.83
N SER A 97 3.37 7.08 -4.85
CA SER A 97 2.10 6.96 -4.13
C SER A 97 1.66 8.32 -3.56
N LEU A 98 2.54 9.01 -2.87
CA LEU A 98 2.27 10.34 -2.30
C LEU A 98 1.88 11.36 -3.38
N ARG A 99 2.55 11.35 -4.53
CA ARG A 99 2.22 12.25 -5.66
C ARG A 99 0.80 12.07 -6.19
N TYR A 100 0.29 10.85 -6.17
CA TYR A 100 -1.08 10.54 -6.62
C TYR A 100 -2.13 10.68 -5.51
N GLY A 101 -1.74 11.07 -4.30
CA GLY A 101 -2.64 11.15 -3.16
C GLY A 101 -3.08 9.78 -2.65
N THR A 102 -2.35 8.73 -2.98
CA THR A 102 -2.58 7.36 -2.51
C THR A 102 -1.80 7.15 -1.21
N LEU A 103 -2.48 6.81 -0.13
CA LEU A 103 -1.85 6.74 1.19
C LEU A 103 -0.97 5.49 1.33
N PRO A 104 0.33 5.65 1.61
CA PRO A 104 1.19 4.50 1.82
C PRO A 104 0.93 3.83 3.16
N ILE A 105 0.97 2.51 3.17
CA ILE A 105 1.01 1.66 4.36
C ILE A 105 2.36 0.96 4.33
N VAL A 106 3.25 1.31 5.26
CA VAL A 106 4.66 0.93 5.20
C VAL A 106 5.16 0.31 6.50
N ARG A 107 6.21 -0.51 6.38
CA ARG A 107 7.01 -0.84 7.54
C ARG A 107 8.03 0.28 7.80
N GLU A 108 8.27 0.61 9.06
CA GLU A 108 9.20 1.66 9.48
C GLU A 108 10.66 1.20 9.29
N THR A 109 11.19 1.33 8.07
CA THR A 109 12.55 0.96 7.71
C THR A 109 13.13 1.93 6.69
N GLY A 110 14.41 2.30 6.85
CA GLY A 110 15.16 3.13 5.90
C GLY A 110 14.40 4.37 5.42
N GLY A 111 14.35 4.56 4.11
CA GLY A 111 13.68 5.72 3.49
C GLY A 111 12.17 5.78 3.72
N LEU A 112 11.52 4.67 4.02
CA LEU A 112 10.09 4.65 4.35
C LEU A 112 9.82 5.33 5.70
N ARG A 113 10.68 5.10 6.68
CA ARG A 113 10.60 5.74 7.98
C ARG A 113 10.76 7.25 7.89
N ASP A 114 11.62 7.71 7.00
CA ASP A 114 11.94 9.14 6.85
C ASP A 114 10.88 9.90 6.03
N THR A 115 10.17 9.22 5.14
CA THR A 115 9.25 9.84 4.17
C THR A 115 7.78 9.69 4.51
N VAL A 116 7.41 8.74 5.36
CA VAL A 116 6.01 8.51 5.74
C VAL A 116 5.81 8.83 7.22
N THR A 117 5.00 9.83 7.49
CA THR A 117 4.59 10.20 8.84
C THR A 117 3.29 9.46 9.19
N PRO A 118 3.26 8.66 10.27
CA PRO A 118 2.06 7.93 10.66
C PRO A 118 0.89 8.87 10.95
N TYR A 119 -0.31 8.47 10.53
CA TYR A 119 -1.53 9.18 10.84
C TYR A 119 -1.76 9.29 12.35
N ASN A 120 -2.03 10.51 12.82
CA ASN A 120 -2.38 10.80 14.19
C ASN A 120 -3.85 11.26 14.25
N GLU A 121 -4.69 10.42 14.86
CA GLU A 121 -6.13 10.68 14.95
C GLU A 121 -6.51 11.86 15.87
N VAL A 122 -5.60 12.26 16.75
CA VAL A 122 -5.84 13.36 17.71
C VAL A 122 -5.82 14.72 17.02
N ASP A 123 -4.84 14.93 16.14
CA ASP A 123 -4.67 16.21 15.44
C ASP A 123 -4.96 16.12 13.92
N GLY A 124 -5.23 14.92 13.39
CA GLY A 124 -5.52 14.70 11.98
C GLY A 124 -4.33 14.78 11.05
N THR A 125 -3.12 14.86 11.60
CA THR A 125 -1.88 14.94 10.79
C THR A 125 -1.39 13.58 10.36
N GLY A 126 -0.49 13.57 9.37
CA GLY A 126 0.17 12.36 8.86
C GLY A 126 0.09 12.25 7.35
N THR A 127 0.87 11.34 6.79
CA THR A 127 0.97 11.11 5.35
C THR A 127 0.67 9.67 4.95
N GLY A 128 0.43 8.79 5.92
CA GLY A 128 0.14 7.39 5.69
C GLY A 128 0.00 6.61 6.99
N PHE A 129 0.24 5.32 6.90
CA PHE A 129 0.16 4.38 8.02
C PHE A 129 1.44 3.56 8.10
N SER A 130 1.84 3.17 9.29
CA SER A 130 3.07 2.41 9.47
C SER A 130 2.96 1.36 10.57
N PHE A 131 3.86 0.37 10.53
CA PHE A 131 4.08 -0.60 11.58
C PHE A 131 5.58 -0.81 11.79
N ALA A 132 5.98 -1.19 13.00
CA ALA A 132 7.39 -1.18 13.40
C ALA A 132 8.11 -2.51 13.12
N ASN A 133 7.57 -3.61 13.62
CA ASN A 133 8.23 -4.91 13.58
C ASN A 133 7.89 -5.68 12.30
N TYR A 134 8.82 -6.54 11.87
CA TYR A 134 8.61 -7.44 10.73
C TYR A 134 7.72 -8.61 11.15
N ASP A 135 6.42 -8.32 11.25
CA ASP A 135 5.40 -9.21 11.80
C ASP A 135 4.11 -9.11 10.98
N PRO A 136 3.54 -10.26 10.53
CA PRO A 136 2.35 -10.25 9.68
C PRO A 136 1.11 -9.68 10.38
N TYR A 137 0.98 -9.83 11.69
CA TYR A 137 -0.15 -9.29 12.44
C TYR A 137 -0.05 -7.78 12.63
N GLU A 138 1.14 -7.22 12.77
CA GLU A 138 1.33 -5.77 12.76
C GLU A 138 0.97 -5.19 11.40
N LEU A 139 1.36 -5.86 10.31
CA LEU A 139 0.94 -5.50 8.96
C LEU A 139 -0.59 -5.50 8.84
N LEU A 140 -1.23 -6.58 9.26
CA LEU A 140 -2.69 -6.70 9.20
C LEU A 140 -3.38 -5.60 10.03
N ASN A 141 -2.87 -5.30 11.22
CA ASN A 141 -3.41 -4.23 12.06
C ASN A 141 -3.28 -2.86 11.40
N ALA A 142 -2.18 -2.58 10.73
CA ALA A 142 -1.99 -1.32 10.00
C ALA A 142 -2.98 -1.20 8.83
N ILE A 143 -3.21 -2.27 8.08
CA ILE A 143 -4.20 -2.30 7.00
C ILE A 143 -5.62 -2.11 7.56
N ASN A 144 -5.96 -2.80 8.62
CA ASN A 144 -7.29 -2.69 9.25
C ASN A 144 -7.53 -1.29 9.81
N TYR A 145 -6.52 -0.66 10.39
CA TYR A 145 -6.62 0.71 10.86
C TYR A 145 -6.83 1.71 9.69
N ALA A 146 -6.09 1.54 8.61
CA ALA A 146 -6.29 2.34 7.39
C ALA A 146 -7.71 2.18 6.84
N LYS A 147 -8.22 0.96 6.77
CA LYS A 147 -9.61 0.67 6.38
C LYS A 147 -10.63 1.36 7.30
N GLU A 148 -10.42 1.29 8.59
CA GLU A 148 -11.31 1.92 9.56
C GLU A 148 -11.40 3.43 9.33
N VAL A 149 -10.27 4.11 9.13
CA VAL A 149 -10.24 5.54 8.80
C VAL A 149 -10.94 5.80 7.46
N TYR A 150 -10.66 4.99 6.45
CA TYR A 150 -11.27 5.12 5.12
C TYR A 150 -12.79 5.01 5.15
N TYR A 151 -13.33 4.00 5.83
CA TYR A 151 -14.78 3.77 5.87
C TYR A 151 -15.52 4.66 6.87
N ASN A 152 -14.93 4.94 8.02
CA ASN A 152 -15.61 5.59 9.12
C ASN A 152 -15.26 7.08 9.29
N ASN A 153 -14.18 7.54 8.66
CA ASN A 153 -13.75 8.94 8.71
C ASN A 153 -13.23 9.42 7.35
N LYS A 154 -14.14 9.48 6.38
CA LYS A 154 -13.86 9.93 5.02
C LYS A 154 -13.27 11.34 4.98
N GLU A 155 -13.69 12.19 5.86
CA GLU A 155 -13.22 13.58 5.95
C GLU A 155 -11.74 13.63 6.34
N ALA A 156 -11.31 12.85 7.33
CA ALA A 156 -9.90 12.71 7.69
C ALA A 156 -9.08 12.13 6.57
N TRP A 157 -9.56 11.08 5.90
CA TRP A 157 -8.92 10.48 4.74
C TRP A 157 -8.69 11.51 3.62
N TYR A 158 -9.72 12.26 3.30
CA TYR A 158 -9.67 13.31 2.28
C TYR A 158 -8.69 14.41 2.64
N TYR A 159 -8.65 14.82 3.90
CA TYR A 159 -7.73 15.83 4.39
C TYR A 159 -6.27 15.41 4.21
N ILE A 160 -5.94 14.15 4.53
CA ILE A 160 -4.61 13.59 4.33
C ILE A 160 -4.25 13.59 2.83
N GLN A 161 -5.16 13.14 1.96
CA GLN A 161 -4.94 13.12 0.51
C GLN A 161 -4.64 14.51 -0.04
N LEU A 162 -5.40 15.52 0.34
CA LEU A 162 -5.18 16.90 -0.06
C LEU A 162 -3.83 17.43 0.41
N SER A 163 -3.44 17.11 1.64
CA SER A 163 -2.14 17.49 2.20
C SER A 163 -0.98 16.89 1.39
N LEU A 164 -1.10 15.63 0.95
CA LEU A 164 -0.10 14.95 0.12
C LEU A 164 0.08 15.62 -1.25
N ILE A 165 -1.01 15.99 -1.90
CA ILE A 165 -0.99 16.66 -3.20
C ILE A 165 -0.27 17.99 -3.09
N HIS A 166 -0.53 18.79 -2.05
CA HIS A 166 0.14 20.08 -1.82
C HIS A 166 1.63 19.93 -1.49
N ILE A 167 2.03 18.90 -0.75
CA ILE A 167 3.45 18.66 -0.43
C ILE A 167 4.23 18.25 -1.69
N SER A 168 3.60 17.58 -2.63
CA SER A 168 4.24 17.08 -3.85
C SER A 168 4.28 18.11 -4.98
N GLU A 169 3.61 19.24 -4.87
CA GLU A 169 3.70 20.31 -5.85
C GLU A 169 5.11 20.96 -5.78
N PRO A 170 5.82 21.08 -6.92
CA PRO A 170 7.06 21.82 -6.93
C PRO A 170 6.78 23.26 -6.53
N THR A 171 7.46 23.74 -5.50
CA THR A 171 7.46 25.18 -5.18
C THR A 171 7.88 25.93 -6.44
N ARG A 172 6.95 26.65 -7.04
CA ARG A 172 7.27 27.53 -8.15
C ARG A 172 8.24 28.60 -7.63
N PRO A 173 9.35 28.86 -8.37
CA PRO A 173 10.25 29.93 -8.00
C PRO A 173 9.57 31.31 -8.09
#